data_7fd7a49518d0967505069a0e434e8e3d
#
_entry.id   7fd7a49518d0967505069a0e434e8e3d
#
_cell.length_a   1.000
_cell.length_b   1.000
_cell.length_c   1.000
_cell.angle_alpha   90.00
_cell.angle_beta   90.00
_cell.angle_gamma   90.00
#
_symmetry.space_group_name_H-M   'P 1'
#
loop_
_entity.id
_entity.type
_entity.pdbx_description
1 polymer ?
#
loop_
_entity_poly.entity_id
_entity_poly.type
_entity_poly.pdbx_seq_one_letter_code
_entity_poly.pdbx_strand_id
1 'polypeptide(L)'
;MPVDSRAVEQAWLDELSEFIRIPSVSADPDRAGAVQQAGQWVCDFVRGAGGEAELRDWNGHPLALGEIPASAGNGDTPTVICYGHFDVQPPAPLDLWESDPFEATVRDGRVYARGVADDKGQLYMLLKAAEELSARNALPVNLRICCDGEEETGGHSIVDFLAADERGGDACVIFDTAMLKRDVPVFNLSTRGLIYFHVRVKTGSRDLHSGIFGGAALNALHALVQALDAVLAKDGRLPEPLRAGIAPPTGEEVAAWAELTPGAEELAGQGARPMDAEAAEEFYLRTFAEPALDVNGIEGGSPQLQKTVLPVEAHANLSIRLAPGQDPEQIAPEVERLLREAAPEGAELEVTRLSSARPGLVDPESPVVQLGLDAFERALGTRPLLARSGGTLPIVPALADKGIPTILTGFALPDSNIHSPNENLLAEYLPLGVRAASELYKAFGEL
;
A
#
# COMPACT_ATOMS: atom_id res chain seq x y z
N MET A 1 30.30 -22.65 20.20
CA MET A 1 30.92 -21.31 20.29
C MET A 1 29.77 -20.32 20.06
N PRO A 2 29.67 -19.21 20.79
CA PRO A 2 28.66 -18.20 20.44
C PRO A 2 28.98 -17.71 19.03
N VAL A 3 27.96 -17.77 18.17
CA VAL A 3 28.04 -17.20 16.81
C VAL A 3 28.18 -15.70 16.97
N ASP A 4 29.12 -15.08 16.27
CA ASP A 4 29.29 -13.62 16.30
C ASP A 4 28.05 -13.00 15.63
N SER A 5 27.25 -12.27 16.40
CA SER A 5 26.01 -11.65 15.94
C SER A 5 26.26 -10.71 14.75
N ARG A 6 27.37 -10.01 14.72
CA ARG A 6 27.73 -9.12 13.61
C ARG A 6 28.02 -9.87 12.30
N ALA A 7 28.59 -11.06 12.39
CA ALA A 7 28.86 -11.90 11.21
C ALA A 7 27.54 -12.45 10.63
N VAL A 8 26.57 -12.79 11.48
CA VAL A 8 25.23 -13.23 11.07
C VAL A 8 24.47 -12.06 10.41
N GLU A 9 24.48 -10.90 11.04
CA GLU A 9 23.82 -9.70 10.51
C GLU A 9 24.40 -9.30 9.14
N GLN A 10 25.71 -9.44 8.95
CA GLN A 10 26.34 -9.16 7.65
C GLN A 10 25.94 -10.19 6.59
N ALA A 11 25.85 -11.47 6.93
CA ALA A 11 25.45 -12.51 6.00
C ALA A 11 23.98 -12.30 5.54
N TRP A 12 23.10 -11.85 6.43
CA TRP A 12 21.73 -11.52 6.08
C TRP A 12 21.63 -10.29 5.17
N LEU A 13 22.47 -9.28 5.40
CA LEU A 13 22.52 -8.12 4.53
C LEU A 13 23.07 -8.47 3.13
N ASP A 14 24.06 -9.35 3.05
CA ASP A 14 24.62 -9.81 1.77
C ASP A 14 23.56 -10.59 0.97
N GLU A 15 22.78 -11.47 1.62
CA GLU A 15 21.68 -12.22 1.01
C GLU A 15 20.53 -11.31 0.56
N LEU A 16 20.11 -10.35 1.40
CA LEU A 16 19.14 -9.33 1.02
C LEU A 16 19.62 -8.49 -0.16
N SER A 17 20.93 -8.19 -0.21
CA SER A 17 21.52 -7.44 -1.32
C SER A 17 21.41 -8.16 -2.66
N GLU A 18 21.44 -9.49 -2.68
CA GLU A 18 21.20 -10.28 -3.90
C GLU A 18 19.74 -10.10 -4.37
N PHE A 19 18.78 -10.08 -3.45
CA PHE A 19 17.37 -9.85 -3.77
C PHE A 19 17.12 -8.42 -4.30
N ILE A 20 17.74 -7.42 -3.67
CA ILE A 20 17.65 -6.01 -4.04
C ILE A 20 18.22 -5.76 -5.45
N ARG A 21 19.31 -6.43 -5.83
CA ARG A 21 19.94 -6.28 -7.16
C ARG A 21 19.04 -6.63 -8.32
N ILE A 22 17.96 -7.33 -8.10
CA ILE A 22 16.98 -7.65 -9.12
C ILE A 22 16.03 -6.44 -9.30
N PRO A 23 16.13 -5.69 -10.44
CA PRO A 23 15.36 -4.44 -10.60
C PRO A 23 13.93 -4.73 -11.05
N SER A 24 13.14 -5.31 -10.18
CA SER A 24 11.78 -5.82 -10.41
C SER A 24 10.73 -4.70 -10.44
N VAL A 25 10.89 -3.73 -11.32
CA VAL A 25 9.95 -2.60 -11.49
C VAL A 25 8.73 -3.08 -12.28
N SER A 26 7.60 -3.31 -11.60
CA SER A 26 6.36 -3.84 -12.20
C SER A 26 5.71 -2.88 -13.19
N ALA A 27 5.84 -1.57 -12.95
CA ALA A 27 5.30 -0.53 -13.83
C ALA A 27 6.06 -0.40 -15.18
N ASP A 28 7.21 -1.07 -15.34
CA ASP A 28 8.02 -1.03 -16.56
C ASP A 28 7.91 -2.37 -17.31
N PRO A 29 7.22 -2.42 -18.47
CA PRO A 29 7.08 -3.66 -19.25
C PRO A 29 8.42 -4.28 -19.68
N ASP A 30 9.47 -3.47 -19.87
CA ASP A 30 10.81 -3.97 -20.21
C ASP A 30 11.49 -4.69 -19.02
N ARG A 31 10.95 -4.55 -17.83
CA ARG A 31 11.41 -5.20 -16.59
C ARG A 31 10.61 -6.44 -16.17
N ALA A 32 9.63 -6.88 -16.96
CA ALA A 32 8.82 -8.07 -16.64
C ALA A 32 9.66 -9.31 -16.33
N GLY A 33 10.80 -9.51 -17.04
CA GLY A 33 11.74 -10.58 -16.74
C GLY A 33 12.43 -10.46 -15.38
N ALA A 34 12.67 -9.22 -14.90
CA ALA A 34 13.24 -8.98 -13.58
C ALA A 34 12.20 -9.22 -12.47
N VAL A 35 10.91 -8.92 -12.71
CA VAL A 35 9.83 -9.26 -11.77
C VAL A 35 9.74 -10.79 -11.62
N GLN A 36 9.78 -11.54 -12.72
CA GLN A 36 9.81 -13.00 -12.65
C GLN A 36 11.05 -13.53 -11.90
N GLN A 37 12.22 -12.93 -12.14
CA GLN A 37 13.46 -13.29 -11.44
C GLN A 37 13.35 -13.04 -9.92
N ALA A 38 12.73 -11.94 -9.51
CA ALA A 38 12.52 -11.64 -8.09
C ALA A 38 11.56 -12.64 -7.44
N GLY A 39 10.46 -13.00 -8.10
CA GLY A 39 9.56 -14.05 -7.62
C GLY A 39 10.24 -15.43 -7.57
N GLN A 40 11.13 -15.75 -8.53
CA GLN A 40 11.91 -16.98 -8.49
C GLN A 40 12.90 -16.98 -7.32
N TRP A 41 13.51 -15.84 -6.97
CA TRP A 41 14.35 -15.71 -5.80
C TRP A 41 13.58 -16.05 -4.51
N VAL A 42 12.34 -15.55 -4.36
CA VAL A 42 11.46 -15.89 -3.22
C VAL A 42 11.18 -17.41 -3.20
N CYS A 43 10.85 -18.01 -4.35
CA CYS A 43 10.61 -19.45 -4.44
C CYS A 43 11.85 -20.26 -4.04
N ASP A 44 13.03 -19.85 -4.48
CA ASP A 44 14.28 -20.55 -4.16
C ASP A 44 14.65 -20.40 -2.68
N PHE A 45 14.39 -19.24 -2.09
CA PHE A 45 14.54 -19.01 -0.65
C PHE A 45 13.64 -19.96 0.17
N VAL A 46 12.35 -20.06 -0.20
CA VAL A 46 11.39 -20.95 0.47
C VAL A 46 11.86 -22.43 0.39
N ARG A 47 12.36 -22.86 -0.77
CA ARG A 47 12.92 -24.21 -0.93
C ARG A 47 14.18 -24.40 -0.06
N GLY A 48 15.04 -23.38 0.02
CA GLY A 48 16.21 -23.38 0.91
C GLY A 48 15.85 -23.51 2.39
N ALA A 49 14.72 -22.95 2.80
CA ALA A 49 14.17 -23.04 4.15
C ALA A 49 13.50 -24.39 4.44
N GLY A 50 13.52 -25.35 3.50
CA GLY A 50 12.94 -26.67 3.64
C GLY A 50 11.48 -26.78 3.22
N GLY A 51 10.97 -25.78 2.52
CA GLY A 51 9.62 -25.74 1.98
C GLY A 51 9.53 -26.17 0.51
N GLU A 52 8.34 -26.05 -0.03
CA GLU A 52 8.03 -26.18 -1.46
C GLU A 52 7.48 -24.86 -1.97
N ALA A 53 7.85 -24.44 -3.19
CA ALA A 53 7.34 -23.22 -3.78
C ALA A 53 7.32 -23.31 -5.32
N GLU A 54 6.45 -22.54 -5.92
CA GLU A 54 6.36 -22.34 -7.36
C GLU A 54 6.11 -20.88 -7.70
N LEU A 55 6.65 -20.44 -8.82
CA LEU A 55 6.26 -19.17 -9.44
C LEU A 55 5.10 -19.46 -10.38
N ARG A 56 3.94 -18.89 -10.10
CA ARG A 56 2.71 -19.09 -10.86
C ARG A 56 2.30 -17.81 -11.55
N ASP A 57 2.05 -17.87 -12.84
CA ASP A 57 1.37 -16.78 -13.55
C ASP A 57 -0.11 -16.77 -13.17
N TRP A 58 -0.63 -15.60 -12.78
CA TRP A 58 -2.03 -15.37 -12.50
C TRP A 58 -2.43 -14.03 -13.12
N ASN A 59 -3.38 -14.04 -14.05
CA ASN A 59 -3.80 -12.85 -14.81
C ASN A 59 -2.65 -12.10 -15.51
N GLY A 60 -1.58 -12.80 -15.88
CA GLY A 60 -0.43 -12.22 -16.55
C GLY A 60 0.66 -11.66 -15.64
N HIS A 61 0.53 -11.84 -14.31
CA HIS A 61 1.51 -11.41 -13.31
C HIS A 61 2.01 -12.58 -12.48
N PRO A 62 3.30 -12.60 -12.10
CA PRO A 62 3.87 -13.70 -11.32
C PRO A 62 3.49 -13.59 -9.84
N LEU A 63 3.02 -14.70 -9.27
CA LEU A 63 2.84 -14.91 -7.85
C LEU A 63 3.85 -15.95 -7.36
N ALA A 64 4.60 -15.66 -6.30
CA ALA A 64 5.43 -16.64 -5.62
C ALA A 64 4.60 -17.32 -4.53
N LEU A 65 4.24 -18.58 -4.76
CA LEU A 65 3.39 -19.38 -3.88
C LEU A 65 4.20 -20.53 -3.30
N GLY A 66 4.13 -20.71 -1.98
CA GLY A 66 4.90 -21.77 -1.33
C GLY A 66 4.39 -22.16 0.03
N GLU A 67 5.03 -23.17 0.61
CA GLU A 67 4.74 -23.68 1.95
C GLU A 67 6.02 -24.11 2.65
N ILE A 68 6.15 -23.72 3.91
CA ILE A 68 7.16 -24.23 4.82
C ILE A 68 6.41 -24.96 5.94
N PRO A 69 6.53 -26.31 6.05
CA PRO A 69 5.78 -27.04 7.05
C PRO A 69 6.29 -26.78 8.46
N ALA A 70 5.38 -26.85 9.43
CA ALA A 70 5.75 -26.81 10.84
C ALA A 70 6.72 -27.95 11.20
N SER A 71 7.68 -27.67 12.06
CA SER A 71 8.72 -28.64 12.44
C SER A 71 8.18 -29.89 13.16
N ALA A 72 7.05 -29.75 13.85
CA ALA A 72 6.38 -30.82 14.59
C ALA A 72 4.87 -30.79 14.35
N GLY A 73 4.46 -30.51 13.10
CA GLY A 73 3.06 -30.33 12.74
C GLY A 73 2.23 -31.62 12.81
N ASN A 74 0.98 -31.45 13.14
CA ASN A 74 -0.09 -32.45 13.03
C ASN A 74 -1.27 -31.84 12.27
N GLY A 75 -2.39 -32.56 12.17
CA GLY A 75 -3.57 -32.08 11.44
C GLY A 75 -4.23 -30.80 11.99
N ASP A 76 -3.93 -30.44 13.22
CA ASP A 76 -4.49 -29.27 13.92
C ASP A 76 -3.49 -28.10 14.01
N THR A 77 -2.31 -28.23 13.34
CA THR A 77 -1.27 -27.17 13.37
C THR A 77 -1.75 -25.95 12.58
N PRO A 78 -1.76 -24.74 13.19
CA PRO A 78 -2.22 -23.53 12.51
C PRO A 78 -1.45 -23.24 11.23
N THR A 79 -2.15 -22.69 10.24
CA THR A 79 -1.57 -22.23 8.97
C THR A 79 -1.58 -20.71 8.94
N VAL A 80 -0.40 -20.11 8.85
CA VAL A 80 -0.20 -18.66 8.77
C VAL A 80 0.19 -18.27 7.36
N ILE A 81 -0.57 -17.37 6.77
CA ILE A 81 -0.21 -16.74 5.49
C ILE A 81 0.88 -15.69 5.75
N CYS A 82 1.98 -15.80 5.04
CA CYS A 82 3.03 -14.80 4.95
C CYS A 82 2.86 -14.08 3.61
N TYR A 83 2.47 -12.82 3.65
CA TYR A 83 2.35 -11.97 2.48
C TYR A 83 3.43 -10.88 2.48
N GLY A 84 3.88 -10.53 1.29
CA GLY A 84 4.71 -9.41 0.94
C GLY A 84 4.82 -9.33 -0.58
N HIS A 85 5.43 -8.28 -1.12
CA HIS A 85 5.62 -8.15 -2.56
C HIS A 85 7.09 -8.07 -2.94
N PHE A 86 7.38 -8.51 -4.17
CA PHE A 86 8.75 -8.56 -4.68
C PHE A 86 8.98 -7.63 -5.88
N ASP A 87 7.95 -6.92 -6.32
CA ASP A 87 8.09 -5.81 -7.24
C ASP A 87 8.45 -4.51 -6.49
N VAL A 88 8.83 -3.48 -7.20
CA VAL A 88 9.24 -2.20 -6.64
C VAL A 88 8.85 -1.04 -7.56
N GLN A 89 8.71 0.15 -6.99
CA GLN A 89 8.51 1.40 -7.71
C GLN A 89 9.70 1.76 -8.62
N PRO A 90 9.45 2.50 -9.73
CA PRO A 90 10.52 3.07 -10.54
C PRO A 90 11.46 3.95 -9.69
N PRO A 91 12.79 3.85 -9.89
CA PRO A 91 13.76 4.63 -9.10
C PRO A 91 13.91 6.08 -9.57
N ALA A 92 13.16 6.53 -10.57
CA ALA A 92 13.25 7.88 -11.12
C ALA A 92 12.83 8.95 -10.08
N PRO A 93 13.48 10.15 -10.10
CA PRO A 93 14.59 10.54 -10.94
C PRO A 93 15.96 10.03 -10.42
N LEU A 94 16.77 9.44 -11.31
CA LEU A 94 18.02 8.78 -10.94
C LEU A 94 19.12 9.73 -10.47
N ASP A 95 19.09 10.98 -10.91
CA ASP A 95 20.06 12.02 -10.55
C ASP A 95 19.97 12.49 -9.09
N LEU A 96 18.89 12.11 -8.39
CA LEU A 96 18.73 12.40 -6.96
C LEU A 96 19.20 11.25 -6.05
N TRP A 97 19.59 10.11 -6.62
CA TRP A 97 20.18 9.02 -5.84
C TRP A 97 21.65 9.25 -5.57
N GLU A 98 22.09 9.05 -4.32
CA GLU A 98 23.50 9.15 -3.93
C GLU A 98 24.30 7.86 -4.19
N SER A 99 23.61 6.74 -4.44
CA SER A 99 24.16 5.43 -4.80
C SER A 99 23.25 4.77 -5.82
N ASP A 100 23.70 3.70 -6.49
CA ASP A 100 22.86 2.92 -7.39
C ASP A 100 21.62 2.40 -6.63
N PRO A 101 20.39 2.65 -7.12
CA PRO A 101 19.16 2.25 -6.43
C PRO A 101 19.01 0.73 -6.27
N PHE A 102 19.72 -0.08 -7.05
CA PHE A 102 19.68 -1.55 -6.98
C PHE A 102 20.95 -2.17 -6.40
N GLU A 103 21.80 -1.36 -5.76
CA GLU A 103 22.93 -1.83 -4.96
C GLU A 103 22.80 -1.38 -3.51
N ALA A 104 22.47 -2.31 -2.61
CA ALA A 104 22.34 -2.01 -1.19
C ALA A 104 23.63 -1.37 -0.65
N THR A 105 23.52 -0.12 -0.23
CA THR A 105 24.66 0.66 0.27
C THR A 105 24.42 1.06 1.72
N VAL A 106 25.31 0.66 2.63
CA VAL A 106 25.22 1.03 4.05
C VAL A 106 25.91 2.37 4.29
N ARG A 107 25.15 3.34 4.80
CA ARG A 107 25.66 4.66 5.23
C ARG A 107 24.95 5.08 6.51
N ASP A 108 25.68 5.62 7.46
CA ASP A 108 25.14 6.19 8.72
C ASP A 108 24.13 5.29 9.45
N GLY A 109 24.38 3.96 9.43
CA GLY A 109 23.50 2.97 10.07
C GLY A 109 22.22 2.65 9.30
N ARG A 110 22.09 3.10 8.05
CA ARG A 110 20.97 2.79 7.15
C ARG A 110 21.46 2.04 5.91
N VAL A 111 20.61 1.17 5.41
CA VAL A 111 20.76 0.51 4.11
C VAL A 111 19.94 1.30 3.10
N TYR A 112 20.59 1.79 2.06
CA TYR A 112 19.98 2.57 0.97
C TYR A 112 19.83 1.70 -0.27
N ALA A 113 18.62 1.48 -0.71
CA ALA A 113 18.29 0.87 -2.00
C ALA A 113 16.78 0.96 -2.27
N ARG A 114 16.35 0.86 -3.54
CA ARG A 114 14.96 0.70 -3.92
C ARG A 114 14.46 -0.70 -3.51
N GLY A 115 13.33 -0.77 -2.80
CA GLY A 115 12.76 -2.00 -2.29
C GLY A 115 13.29 -2.43 -0.93
N VAL A 116 14.23 -1.69 -0.33
CA VAL A 116 14.77 -2.08 0.98
C VAL A 116 13.78 -1.84 2.12
N ALA A 117 12.90 -0.86 1.98
CA ALA A 117 11.84 -0.55 2.91
C ALA A 117 10.46 -0.98 2.38
N ASP A 118 10.30 -1.06 1.05
CA ASP A 118 9.05 -1.33 0.36
C ASP A 118 9.27 -2.23 -0.87
N ASP A 119 9.11 -3.56 -0.75
CA ASP A 119 8.86 -4.39 0.44
C ASP A 119 9.91 -5.50 0.61
N LYS A 120 10.89 -5.63 -0.32
CA LYS A 120 11.87 -6.74 -0.31
C LYS A 120 12.59 -6.91 1.01
N GLY A 121 12.96 -5.80 1.68
CA GLY A 121 13.63 -5.87 2.97
C GLY A 121 12.72 -6.40 4.07
N GLN A 122 11.48 -6.00 4.10
CA GLN A 122 10.51 -6.41 5.09
C GLN A 122 9.99 -7.84 4.82
N LEU A 123 9.72 -8.19 3.57
CA LEU A 123 9.45 -9.57 3.16
C LEU A 123 10.60 -10.51 3.56
N TYR A 124 11.84 -10.08 3.34
CA TYR A 124 13.02 -10.85 3.76
C TYR A 124 13.02 -11.14 5.26
N MET A 125 12.60 -10.20 6.11
CA MET A 125 12.52 -10.43 7.56
C MET A 125 11.58 -11.59 7.90
N LEU A 126 10.42 -11.65 7.26
CA LEU A 126 9.44 -12.74 7.44
C LEU A 126 10.00 -14.08 6.97
N LEU A 127 10.57 -14.11 5.78
CA LEU A 127 11.14 -15.34 5.20
C LEU A 127 12.35 -15.84 6.02
N LYS A 128 13.24 -14.96 6.45
CA LYS A 128 14.42 -15.30 7.24
C LYS A 128 14.05 -15.83 8.62
N ALA A 129 13.03 -15.29 9.26
CA ALA A 129 12.51 -15.82 10.52
C ALA A 129 12.00 -17.27 10.36
N ALA A 130 11.32 -17.55 9.25
CA ALA A 130 10.84 -18.89 8.93
C ALA A 130 12.00 -19.87 8.72
N GLU A 131 13.01 -19.50 7.94
CA GLU A 131 14.21 -20.28 7.70
C GLU A 131 14.95 -20.59 9.02
N GLU A 132 15.21 -19.58 9.85
CA GLU A 132 15.90 -19.75 11.13
C GLU A 132 15.16 -20.66 12.10
N LEU A 133 13.84 -20.58 12.16
CA LEU A 133 13.01 -21.45 12.99
C LEU A 133 12.97 -22.89 12.42
N SER A 134 12.82 -23.03 11.12
CA SER A 134 12.84 -24.34 10.43
C SER A 134 14.18 -25.05 10.64
N ALA A 135 15.31 -24.36 10.42
CA ALA A 135 16.65 -24.90 10.61
C ALA A 135 16.93 -25.41 12.04
N ARG A 136 16.23 -24.83 13.04
CA ARG A 136 16.30 -25.25 14.45
C ARG A 136 15.23 -26.26 14.83
N ASN A 137 14.42 -26.74 13.91
CA ASN A 137 13.24 -27.58 14.16
C ASN A 137 12.30 -26.95 15.21
N ALA A 138 12.06 -25.65 15.11
CA ALA A 138 11.32 -24.86 16.08
C ALA A 138 10.19 -24.02 15.44
N LEU A 139 9.87 -24.22 14.16
CA LEU A 139 8.74 -23.57 13.50
C LEU A 139 7.43 -24.22 13.95
N PRO A 140 6.57 -23.51 14.71
CA PRO A 140 5.39 -24.15 15.33
C PRO A 140 4.15 -24.12 14.45
N VAL A 141 4.18 -23.41 13.32
CA VAL A 141 3.06 -23.22 12.40
C VAL A 141 3.41 -23.68 11.00
N ASN A 142 2.41 -24.02 10.19
CA ASN A 142 2.60 -24.12 8.76
C ASN A 142 2.61 -22.71 8.17
N LEU A 143 3.64 -22.36 7.43
CA LEU A 143 3.68 -21.09 6.73
C LEU A 143 3.25 -21.28 5.28
N ARG A 144 2.29 -20.50 4.86
CA ARG A 144 1.83 -20.41 3.50
C ARG A 144 2.29 -19.08 2.90
N ILE A 145 3.23 -19.16 1.98
CA ILE A 145 3.83 -18.01 1.31
C ILE A 145 2.95 -17.61 0.14
N CYS A 146 2.50 -16.37 0.13
CA CYS A 146 1.66 -15.78 -0.91
C CYS A 146 2.23 -14.40 -1.24
N CYS A 147 3.19 -14.32 -2.17
CA CYS A 147 3.86 -13.07 -2.49
C CYS A 147 3.49 -12.58 -3.88
N ASP A 148 3.37 -11.27 -4.01
CA ASP A 148 2.86 -10.55 -5.18
C ASP A 148 3.99 -9.92 -6.00
N GLY A 149 3.80 -9.86 -7.32
CA GLY A 149 4.72 -9.22 -8.26
C GLY A 149 4.12 -8.00 -8.97
N GLU A 150 2.96 -7.50 -8.52
CA GLU A 150 2.29 -6.32 -9.08
C GLU A 150 1.64 -5.41 -8.01
N GLU A 151 2.06 -5.50 -6.75
CA GLU A 151 1.50 -4.68 -5.68
C GLU A 151 1.57 -3.19 -6.02
N GLU A 152 2.72 -2.73 -6.47
CA GLU A 152 3.05 -1.34 -6.80
C GLU A 152 2.26 -0.77 -8.00
N THR A 153 1.53 -1.64 -8.71
CA THR A 153 0.64 -1.27 -9.82
C THR A 153 -0.82 -1.62 -9.56
N GLY A 154 -1.15 -2.12 -8.35
CA GLY A 154 -2.52 -2.33 -7.92
C GLY A 154 -2.88 -3.72 -7.38
N GLY A 155 -1.98 -4.72 -7.44
CA GLY A 155 -2.10 -6.00 -6.74
C GLY A 155 -3.36 -6.83 -7.01
N HIS A 156 -3.91 -6.83 -8.21
CA HIS A 156 -5.16 -7.54 -8.50
C HIS A 156 -4.98 -9.06 -8.58
N SER A 157 -3.84 -9.53 -9.06
CA SER A 157 -3.61 -10.96 -9.28
C SER A 157 -3.63 -11.77 -7.99
N ILE A 158 -3.03 -11.26 -6.93
CA ILE A 158 -3.06 -11.93 -5.61
C ILE A 158 -4.46 -11.92 -5.00
N VAL A 159 -5.22 -10.83 -5.18
CA VAL A 159 -6.61 -10.71 -4.72
C VAL A 159 -7.50 -11.75 -5.43
N ASP A 160 -7.40 -11.84 -6.75
CA ASP A 160 -8.15 -12.81 -7.56
C ASP A 160 -7.72 -14.26 -7.25
N PHE A 161 -6.42 -14.48 -7.03
CA PHE A 161 -5.91 -15.78 -6.58
C PHE A 161 -6.53 -16.17 -5.24
N LEU A 162 -6.49 -15.28 -4.24
CA LEU A 162 -7.08 -15.55 -2.93
C LEU A 162 -8.60 -15.77 -3.03
N ALA A 163 -9.31 -15.03 -3.88
CA ALA A 163 -10.74 -15.24 -4.08
C ALA A 163 -11.05 -16.65 -4.60
N ALA A 164 -10.23 -17.17 -5.50
CA ALA A 164 -10.36 -18.54 -6.05
C ALA A 164 -9.80 -19.63 -5.13
N ASP A 165 -8.97 -19.28 -4.16
CA ASP A 165 -8.32 -20.24 -3.27
C ASP A 165 -9.27 -20.74 -2.18
N GLU A 166 -9.37 -22.08 -2.04
CA GLU A 166 -10.23 -22.72 -1.03
C GLU A 166 -9.50 -23.04 0.28
N ARG A 167 -8.16 -22.91 0.31
CA ARG A 167 -7.35 -23.41 1.44
C ARG A 167 -7.37 -22.47 2.64
N GLY A 168 -7.39 -21.14 2.41
CA GLY A 168 -7.39 -20.15 3.48
C GLY A 168 -6.14 -20.17 4.36
N GLY A 169 -6.30 -19.73 5.61
CA GLY A 169 -5.31 -19.68 6.68
C GLY A 169 -5.98 -19.25 7.98
N ASP A 170 -5.33 -19.52 9.12
CA ASP A 170 -5.83 -19.14 10.45
C ASP A 170 -5.43 -17.72 10.83
N ALA A 171 -4.36 -17.22 10.21
CA ALA A 171 -3.87 -15.83 10.35
C ALA A 171 -3.10 -15.40 9.10
N CYS A 172 -2.90 -14.09 8.94
CA CYS A 172 -1.96 -13.54 7.98
C CYS A 172 -1.03 -12.52 8.65
N VAL A 173 0.23 -12.49 8.21
CA VAL A 173 1.23 -11.49 8.62
C VAL A 173 1.73 -10.77 7.38
N ILE A 174 1.74 -9.44 7.47
CA ILE A 174 2.20 -8.52 6.44
C ILE A 174 3.14 -7.51 7.09
N PHE A 175 4.38 -7.46 6.61
CA PHE A 175 5.34 -6.41 6.95
C PHE A 175 5.51 -5.51 5.74
N ASP A 176 4.65 -4.54 5.59
CA ASP A 176 4.59 -3.65 4.42
C ASP A 176 4.09 -2.26 4.82
N THR A 177 4.51 -1.80 6.00
CA THR A 177 4.20 -0.47 6.50
C THR A 177 5.37 0.11 7.31
N ALA A 178 5.11 1.22 8.01
CA ALA A 178 6.12 1.92 8.81
C ALA A 178 5.80 1.86 10.30
N MET A 179 6.84 1.95 11.13
CA MET A 179 6.71 2.38 12.52
C MET A 179 6.27 3.85 12.56
N LEU A 180 5.60 4.24 13.63
CA LEU A 180 5.21 5.63 13.84
C LEU A 180 6.42 6.58 13.91
N LYS A 181 7.43 6.15 14.61
CA LYS A 181 8.76 6.75 14.73
C LYS A 181 9.72 5.66 15.20
N ARG A 182 10.99 5.99 15.28
CA ARG A 182 12.01 5.04 15.75
C ARG A 182 11.57 4.37 17.06
N ASP A 183 11.61 3.04 17.07
CA ASP A 183 11.30 2.16 18.22
C ASP A 183 9.84 2.25 18.73
N VAL A 184 8.93 2.81 17.93
CA VAL A 184 7.48 2.83 18.21
C VAL A 184 6.72 2.07 17.14
N PRO A 185 6.54 0.74 17.32
CA PRO A 185 5.84 -0.10 16.37
C PRO A 185 4.35 0.20 16.33
N VAL A 186 3.74 -0.03 15.18
CA VAL A 186 2.30 0.19 14.94
C VAL A 186 1.70 -1.05 14.28
N PHE A 187 0.53 -1.47 14.74
CA PHE A 187 -0.34 -2.37 13.99
C PHE A 187 -1.43 -1.54 13.32
N ASN A 188 -1.50 -1.65 12.00
CA ASN A 188 -2.50 -0.93 11.22
C ASN A 188 -3.81 -1.69 11.21
N LEU A 189 -4.85 -1.12 11.82
CA LEU A 189 -6.18 -1.72 11.94
C LEU A 189 -7.03 -1.51 10.67
N SER A 190 -6.62 -0.64 9.77
CA SER A 190 -7.34 -0.42 8.52
C SER A 190 -6.43 0.08 7.42
N THR A 191 -6.88 -0.15 6.19
CA THR A 191 -6.37 0.49 4.98
C THR A 191 -7.49 1.29 4.33
N ARG A 192 -7.17 2.34 3.57
CA ARG A 192 -8.15 3.07 2.77
C ARG A 192 -8.39 2.33 1.46
N GLY A 193 -9.62 2.41 0.95
CA GLY A 193 -9.93 1.99 -0.40
C GLY A 193 -9.48 3.02 -1.43
N LEU A 194 -9.62 2.66 -2.70
CA LEU A 194 -9.33 3.53 -3.83
C LEU A 194 -10.32 3.27 -4.95
N ILE A 195 -10.81 4.34 -5.59
CA ILE A 195 -11.41 4.25 -6.92
C ILE A 195 -10.71 5.27 -7.80
N TYR A 196 -10.33 4.88 -9.00
CA TYR A 196 -9.70 5.76 -9.98
C TYR A 196 -10.59 5.92 -11.20
N PHE A 197 -10.83 7.18 -11.62
CA PHE A 197 -11.68 7.51 -12.74
C PHE A 197 -10.92 8.31 -13.79
N HIS A 198 -11.29 8.05 -15.05
CA HIS A 198 -11.04 8.96 -16.15
C HIS A 198 -12.35 9.62 -16.56
N VAL A 199 -12.35 10.94 -16.61
CA VAL A 199 -13.51 11.77 -17.00
C VAL A 199 -13.18 12.48 -18.30
N ARG A 200 -14.06 12.32 -19.28
CA ARG A 200 -13.98 13.00 -20.56
C ARG A 200 -15.23 13.86 -20.78
N VAL A 201 -15.03 15.09 -21.20
CA VAL A 201 -16.10 16.01 -21.58
C VAL A 201 -15.94 16.41 -23.02
N LYS A 202 -17.03 16.31 -23.82
CA LYS A 202 -17.09 16.75 -25.20
C LYS A 202 -18.27 17.69 -25.40
N THR A 203 -18.01 18.81 -26.08
CA THR A 203 -19.01 19.88 -26.31
C THR A 203 -19.20 20.22 -27.79
N GLY A 204 -18.55 19.49 -28.69
CA GLY A 204 -18.65 19.71 -30.12
C GLY A 204 -17.75 18.78 -30.93
N SER A 205 -17.67 19.02 -32.24
CA SER A 205 -16.91 18.20 -33.17
C SER A 205 -15.52 18.75 -33.54
N ARG A 206 -15.26 20.01 -33.25
CA ARG A 206 -13.98 20.70 -33.55
C ARG A 206 -13.85 21.97 -32.71
N ASP A 207 -12.64 22.37 -32.43
CA ASP A 207 -12.33 23.65 -31.77
C ASP A 207 -12.90 24.85 -32.53
N LEU A 208 -13.39 25.83 -31.80
CA LEU A 208 -14.05 27.00 -32.35
C LEU A 208 -13.24 28.27 -32.10
N HIS A 209 -13.34 29.24 -33.02
CA HIS A 209 -12.73 30.54 -32.84
C HIS A 209 -13.41 31.31 -31.70
N SER A 210 -12.68 31.61 -30.62
CA SER A 210 -13.24 32.23 -29.40
C SER A 210 -13.81 33.64 -29.63
N GLY A 211 -13.24 34.39 -30.55
CA GLY A 211 -13.74 35.74 -30.89
C GLY A 211 -15.08 35.75 -31.64
N ILE A 212 -15.49 34.60 -32.22
CA ILE A 212 -16.76 34.47 -32.95
C ILE A 212 -17.80 33.72 -32.12
N PHE A 213 -17.39 32.67 -31.41
CA PHE A 213 -18.30 31.77 -30.72
C PHE A 213 -18.22 31.88 -29.18
N GLY A 214 -17.25 32.65 -28.65
CA GLY A 214 -17.10 32.83 -27.21
C GLY A 214 -18.33 33.50 -26.59
N GLY A 215 -18.77 32.98 -25.45
CA GLY A 215 -20.01 33.43 -24.78
C GLY A 215 -21.30 32.80 -25.33
N ALA A 216 -21.24 32.10 -26.49
CA ALA A 216 -22.40 31.46 -27.10
C ALA A 216 -22.26 29.92 -27.17
N ALA A 217 -21.05 29.41 -27.39
CA ALA A 217 -20.80 28.00 -27.47
C ALA A 217 -20.19 27.46 -26.15
N LEU A 218 -20.48 26.19 -25.82
CA LEU A 218 -19.89 25.53 -24.69
C LEU A 218 -18.37 25.37 -24.87
N ASN A 219 -17.64 25.55 -23.78
CA ASN A 219 -16.21 25.28 -23.69
C ASN A 219 -16.04 24.03 -22.83
N ALA A 220 -15.36 23.01 -23.36
CA ALA A 220 -15.21 21.72 -22.68
C ALA A 220 -14.46 21.83 -21.34
N LEU A 221 -13.46 22.71 -21.25
CA LEU A 221 -12.76 22.95 -19.96
C LEU A 221 -13.69 23.59 -18.92
N HIS A 222 -14.55 24.55 -19.32
CA HIS A 222 -15.52 25.13 -18.40
C HIS A 222 -16.53 24.09 -17.92
N ALA A 223 -17.01 23.24 -18.84
CA ALA A 223 -17.95 22.15 -18.49
C ALA A 223 -17.30 21.13 -17.56
N LEU A 224 -16.03 20.76 -17.80
CA LEU A 224 -15.26 19.86 -16.94
C LEU A 224 -15.07 20.46 -15.53
N VAL A 225 -14.61 21.71 -15.43
CA VAL A 225 -14.41 22.38 -14.14
C VAL A 225 -15.73 22.48 -13.35
N GLN A 226 -16.85 22.77 -14.03
CA GLN A 226 -18.16 22.80 -13.38
C GLN A 226 -18.59 21.41 -12.87
N ALA A 227 -18.34 20.36 -13.63
CA ALA A 227 -18.62 18.99 -13.20
C ALA A 227 -17.74 18.59 -11.99
N LEU A 228 -16.44 18.91 -12.04
CA LEU A 228 -15.50 18.60 -10.96
C LEU A 228 -15.85 19.30 -9.65
N ASP A 229 -16.32 20.57 -9.68
CA ASP A 229 -16.71 21.31 -8.47
C ASP A 229 -17.76 20.57 -7.63
N ALA A 230 -18.60 19.74 -8.26
CA ALA A 230 -19.65 18.98 -7.57
C ALA A 230 -19.14 17.83 -6.71
N VAL A 231 -17.93 17.35 -6.96
CA VAL A 231 -17.34 16.20 -6.23
C VAL A 231 -16.18 16.63 -5.32
N LEU A 232 -15.69 17.86 -5.47
CA LEU A 232 -14.62 18.37 -4.63
C LEU A 232 -15.09 18.67 -3.20
N ALA A 233 -14.16 18.58 -2.26
CA ALA A 233 -14.41 18.90 -0.86
C ALA A 233 -14.80 20.39 -0.69
N LYS A 234 -15.82 20.64 0.15
CA LYS A 234 -16.22 21.95 0.62
C LYS A 234 -16.17 21.94 2.14
N ASP A 235 -15.57 22.98 2.72
CA ASP A 235 -15.35 23.04 4.18
C ASP A 235 -14.66 21.77 4.73
N GLY A 236 -13.65 21.30 4.00
CA GLY A 236 -12.83 20.13 4.38
C GLY A 236 -13.51 18.77 4.26
N ARG A 237 -14.72 18.68 3.70
CA ARG A 237 -15.47 17.41 3.57
C ARG A 237 -15.99 17.21 2.15
N LEU A 238 -15.97 15.97 1.68
CA LEU A 238 -16.64 15.58 0.44
C LEU A 238 -18.17 15.73 0.57
N PRO A 239 -18.88 15.88 -0.55
CA PRO A 239 -20.34 15.83 -0.58
C PRO A 239 -20.89 14.62 0.16
N GLU A 240 -22.03 14.78 0.87
CA GLU A 240 -22.60 13.79 1.74
C GLU A 240 -22.81 12.41 1.09
N PRO A 241 -23.28 12.29 -0.18
CA PRO A 241 -23.39 10.99 -0.83
C PRO A 241 -22.07 10.21 -0.95
N LEU A 242 -20.93 10.93 -1.06
CA LEU A 242 -19.60 10.33 -1.13
C LEU A 242 -19.03 9.95 0.25
N ARG A 243 -19.77 10.20 1.31
CA ARG A 243 -19.43 9.89 2.71
C ARG A 243 -20.30 8.76 3.29
N ALA A 244 -21.16 8.17 2.48
CA ALA A 244 -22.01 7.07 2.91
C ALA A 244 -21.17 5.84 3.32
N GLY A 245 -21.57 5.16 4.40
CA GLY A 245 -20.97 3.91 4.85
C GLY A 245 -19.68 4.04 5.66
N ILE A 246 -19.21 5.23 5.99
CA ILE A 246 -18.01 5.42 6.83
C ILE A 246 -18.18 4.71 8.18
N ALA A 247 -17.20 3.87 8.54
CA ALA A 247 -17.04 3.35 9.89
C ALA A 247 -16.29 4.40 10.76
N PRO A 248 -16.98 5.09 11.67
CA PRO A 248 -16.36 6.13 12.48
C PRO A 248 -15.25 5.53 13.36
N PRO A 249 -14.19 6.31 13.67
CA PRO A 249 -13.18 5.86 14.62
C PRO A 249 -13.78 5.78 16.03
N THR A 250 -13.25 4.88 16.85
CA THR A 250 -13.59 4.80 18.27
C THR A 250 -12.94 5.95 19.03
N GLY A 251 -13.44 6.21 20.25
CA GLY A 251 -12.82 7.20 21.14
C GLY A 251 -11.37 6.84 21.53
N GLU A 252 -11.06 5.56 21.61
CA GLU A 252 -9.70 5.06 21.91
C GLU A 252 -8.75 5.29 20.74
N GLU A 253 -9.20 5.04 19.50
CA GLU A 253 -8.43 5.35 18.29
C GLU A 253 -8.10 6.84 18.22
N VAL A 254 -9.10 7.71 18.42
CA VAL A 254 -8.91 9.17 18.40
C VAL A 254 -7.95 9.62 19.50
N ALA A 255 -8.03 9.02 20.69
CA ALA A 255 -7.09 9.32 21.79
C ALA A 255 -5.66 8.87 21.45
N ALA A 256 -5.50 7.72 20.79
CA ALA A 256 -4.20 7.24 20.33
C ALA A 256 -3.57 8.16 19.27
N TRP A 257 -4.37 8.77 18.42
CA TRP A 257 -3.87 9.73 17.41
C TRP A 257 -3.28 11.01 18.03
N ALA A 258 -3.65 11.35 19.26
CA ALA A 258 -3.07 12.48 19.96
C ALA A 258 -1.59 12.25 20.35
N GLU A 259 -1.13 11.01 20.37
CA GLU A 259 0.27 10.64 20.61
C GLU A 259 1.13 10.67 19.32
N LEU A 260 0.48 10.83 18.15
CA LEU A 260 1.14 10.92 16.86
C LEU A 260 1.77 12.31 16.67
N THR A 261 2.64 12.44 15.66
CA THR A 261 3.20 13.75 15.27
C THR A 261 2.05 14.72 14.95
N PRO A 262 2.04 15.94 15.48
CA PRO A 262 0.99 16.90 15.16
C PRO A 262 0.83 17.10 13.63
N GLY A 263 -0.41 17.12 13.12
CA GLY A 263 -0.67 17.24 11.69
C GLY A 263 -0.05 18.49 11.05
N ALA A 264 0.14 19.57 11.82
CA ALA A 264 0.88 20.73 11.33
C ALA A 264 2.36 20.43 11.05
N GLU A 265 2.99 19.59 11.86
CA GLU A 265 4.38 19.15 11.68
C GLU A 265 4.48 18.16 10.52
N GLU A 266 3.52 17.24 10.39
CA GLU A 266 3.44 16.31 9.24
C GLU A 266 3.39 17.07 7.91
N LEU A 267 2.46 18.03 7.78
CA LEU A 267 2.34 18.84 6.59
C LEU A 267 3.61 19.66 6.32
N ALA A 268 4.17 20.28 7.37
CA ALA A 268 5.38 21.09 7.24
C ALA A 268 6.60 20.24 6.84
N GLY A 269 6.73 19.00 7.37
CA GLY A 269 7.78 18.05 7.02
C GLY A 269 7.79 17.69 5.53
N GLN A 270 6.62 17.63 4.90
CA GLN A 270 6.46 17.41 3.46
C GLN A 270 6.47 18.71 2.63
N GLY A 271 6.66 19.88 3.24
CA GLY A 271 6.57 21.18 2.56
C GLY A 271 5.14 21.49 2.06
N ALA A 272 4.14 20.77 2.57
CA ALA A 272 2.74 20.91 2.18
C ALA A 272 2.06 22.05 2.96
N ARG A 273 0.97 22.58 2.39
CA ARG A 273 0.12 23.57 3.06
C ARG A 273 -1.20 22.91 3.44
N PRO A 274 -1.78 23.25 4.60
CA PRO A 274 -3.10 22.76 4.96
C PRO A 274 -4.15 23.23 3.95
N MET A 275 -5.13 22.37 3.68
CA MET A 275 -6.23 22.63 2.75
C MET A 275 -7.15 23.77 3.22
N ASP A 276 -7.37 23.83 4.54
CA ASP A 276 -8.18 24.81 5.25
C ASP A 276 -7.66 25.01 6.68
N ALA A 277 -8.35 25.83 7.49
CA ALA A 277 -7.90 26.18 8.84
C ALA A 277 -7.87 24.99 9.81
N GLU A 278 -8.77 24.03 9.64
CA GLU A 278 -8.92 22.86 10.52
C GLU A 278 -8.06 21.67 10.08
N ALA A 279 -7.52 21.69 8.85
CA ALA A 279 -6.85 20.52 8.25
C ALA A 279 -5.66 20.00 9.06
N ALA A 280 -4.93 20.88 9.72
CA ALA A 280 -3.79 20.50 10.56
C ALA A 280 -4.24 19.83 11.89
N GLU A 281 -5.32 20.31 12.49
CA GLU A 281 -5.89 19.76 13.72
C GLU A 281 -6.61 18.45 13.45
N GLU A 282 -7.34 18.37 12.34
CA GLU A 282 -8.09 17.17 11.91
C GLU A 282 -7.27 16.21 11.03
N PHE A 283 -5.96 16.36 10.95
CA PHE A 283 -5.10 15.64 10.00
C PHE A 283 -5.39 14.14 9.98
N TYR A 284 -5.31 13.47 11.12
CA TYR A 284 -5.54 12.03 11.21
C TYR A 284 -6.99 11.64 10.99
N LEU A 285 -7.95 12.44 11.42
CA LEU A 285 -9.36 12.18 11.10
C LEU A 285 -9.58 12.17 9.58
N ARG A 286 -9.01 13.16 8.87
CA ARG A 286 -9.18 13.31 7.42
C ARG A 286 -8.39 12.29 6.61
N THR A 287 -7.22 11.88 7.08
CA THR A 287 -6.35 10.94 6.36
C THR A 287 -6.61 9.48 6.70
N PHE A 288 -7.16 9.18 7.87
CA PHE A 288 -7.38 7.82 8.36
C PHE A 288 -8.84 7.36 8.34
N ALA A 289 -9.79 8.28 8.50
CA ALA A 289 -11.19 7.93 8.74
C ALA A 289 -12.20 8.64 7.85
N GLU A 290 -11.78 9.59 7.03
CA GLU A 290 -12.64 10.28 6.06
C GLU A 290 -12.19 9.96 4.62
N PRO A 291 -13.11 9.97 3.64
CA PRO A 291 -12.72 9.87 2.24
C PRO A 291 -12.11 11.18 1.75
N ALA A 292 -11.23 11.07 0.75
CA ALA A 292 -10.64 12.22 0.07
C ALA A 292 -10.69 12.00 -1.44
N LEU A 293 -10.97 13.07 -2.19
CA LEU A 293 -10.97 13.03 -3.64
C LEU A 293 -9.99 14.07 -4.18
N ASP A 294 -9.11 13.62 -5.09
CA ASP A 294 -8.09 14.42 -5.71
C ASP A 294 -8.21 14.39 -7.23
N VAL A 295 -7.98 15.55 -7.86
CA VAL A 295 -7.80 15.69 -9.31
C VAL A 295 -6.32 15.46 -9.61
N ASN A 296 -5.97 14.29 -10.16
CA ASN A 296 -4.59 13.90 -10.41
C ASN A 296 -4.02 14.47 -11.72
N GLY A 297 -4.89 14.88 -12.63
CA GLY A 297 -4.50 15.50 -13.89
C GLY A 297 -5.68 16.09 -14.61
N ILE A 298 -5.42 17.16 -15.37
CA ILE A 298 -6.41 17.83 -16.23
C ILE A 298 -5.77 18.14 -17.57
N GLU A 299 -6.48 17.86 -18.66
CA GLU A 299 -6.04 18.15 -20.02
C GLU A 299 -7.19 18.78 -20.81
N GLY A 300 -6.83 19.76 -21.69
CA GLY A 300 -7.76 20.41 -22.60
C GLY A 300 -7.14 21.70 -23.14
N GLY A 301 -7.27 21.94 -24.44
CA GLY A 301 -6.56 23.04 -25.07
C GLY A 301 -5.03 22.83 -25.08
N SER A 302 -4.25 23.90 -24.97
CA SER A 302 -2.78 23.85 -24.90
C SER A 302 -2.26 25.05 -24.12
N PRO A 303 -1.81 24.89 -22.87
CA PRO A 303 -1.28 26.01 -22.08
C PRO A 303 0.10 26.48 -22.59
N GLN A 304 0.83 25.66 -23.35
CA GLN A 304 2.14 25.98 -23.93
C GLN A 304 2.04 26.87 -25.17
N LEU A 305 0.86 26.92 -25.81
CA LEU A 305 0.64 27.69 -27.02
C LEU A 305 -0.44 28.74 -26.80
N GLN A 306 -0.13 29.99 -27.09
CA GLN A 306 -1.15 31.07 -27.07
C GLN A 306 -2.16 30.84 -28.21
N LYS A 307 -3.35 30.31 -27.87
CA LYS A 307 -4.45 30.04 -28.79
C LYS A 307 -5.71 30.80 -28.35
N THR A 308 -6.47 31.29 -29.31
CA THR A 308 -7.77 31.94 -29.07
C THR A 308 -8.91 31.04 -29.56
N VAL A 309 -8.97 29.81 -29.01
CA VAL A 309 -9.96 28.77 -29.34
C VAL A 309 -10.80 28.40 -28.15
N LEU A 310 -11.99 27.88 -28.38
CA LEU A 310 -12.80 27.11 -27.43
C LEU A 310 -12.50 25.65 -27.66
N PRO A 311 -11.80 24.95 -26.72
CA PRO A 311 -11.62 23.52 -26.85
C PRO A 311 -12.97 22.81 -26.70
N VAL A 312 -13.21 21.82 -27.56
CA VAL A 312 -14.44 21.01 -27.53
C VAL A 312 -14.26 19.67 -26.83
N GLU A 313 -13.04 19.39 -26.37
CA GLU A 313 -12.73 18.20 -25.60
C GLU A 313 -11.82 18.53 -24.42
N ALA A 314 -12.09 17.92 -23.26
CA ALA A 314 -11.30 18.05 -22.06
C ALA A 314 -11.35 16.75 -21.23
N HIS A 315 -10.28 16.45 -20.51
CA HIS A 315 -10.11 15.23 -19.73
C HIS A 315 -9.65 15.55 -18.31
N ALA A 316 -10.02 14.68 -17.37
CA ALA A 316 -9.44 14.68 -16.03
C ALA A 316 -9.26 13.24 -15.52
N ASN A 317 -8.23 13.04 -14.70
CA ASN A 317 -8.09 11.86 -13.87
C ASN A 317 -8.43 12.22 -12.43
N LEU A 318 -9.25 11.38 -11.78
CA LEU A 318 -9.69 11.54 -10.41
C LEU A 318 -9.36 10.29 -9.62
N SER A 319 -8.86 10.47 -8.41
CA SER A 319 -8.81 9.39 -7.41
C SER A 319 -9.66 9.74 -6.21
N ILE A 320 -10.45 8.79 -5.74
CA ILE A 320 -11.12 8.90 -4.44
C ILE A 320 -10.58 7.83 -3.50
N ARG A 321 -9.99 8.26 -2.39
CA ARG A 321 -9.63 7.38 -1.27
C ARG A 321 -10.88 7.15 -0.44
N LEU A 322 -11.27 5.89 -0.27
CA LEU A 322 -12.43 5.49 0.52
C LEU A 322 -12.03 5.33 1.98
N ALA A 323 -12.87 5.83 2.87
CA ALA A 323 -12.73 5.59 4.30
C ALA A 323 -13.08 4.12 4.65
N PRO A 324 -12.55 3.59 5.78
CA PRO A 324 -12.98 2.29 6.29
C PRO A 324 -14.51 2.18 6.40
N GLY A 325 -15.06 1.04 5.98
CA GLY A 325 -16.51 0.77 5.95
C GLY A 325 -17.22 1.17 4.67
N GLN A 326 -16.61 1.99 3.79
CA GLN A 326 -17.22 2.36 2.52
C GLN A 326 -17.10 1.23 1.48
N ASP A 327 -18.13 1.10 0.64
CA ASP A 327 -18.16 0.16 -0.47
C ASP A 327 -17.94 0.92 -1.79
N PRO A 328 -16.89 0.60 -2.57
CA PRO A 328 -16.65 1.22 -3.87
C PRO A 328 -17.84 1.05 -4.84
N GLU A 329 -18.61 -0.05 -4.73
CA GLU A 329 -19.77 -0.27 -5.59
C GLU A 329 -20.98 0.63 -5.24
N GLN A 330 -20.96 1.25 -4.06
CA GLN A 330 -21.93 2.27 -3.67
C GLN A 330 -21.43 3.68 -3.99
N ILE A 331 -20.14 3.93 -3.80
CA ILE A 331 -19.57 5.29 -3.96
C ILE A 331 -19.34 5.64 -5.43
N ALA A 332 -18.87 4.70 -6.27
CA ALA A 332 -18.58 4.98 -7.67
C ALA A 332 -19.79 5.52 -8.46
N PRO A 333 -21.01 4.94 -8.36
CA PRO A 333 -22.20 5.49 -9.01
C PRO A 333 -22.56 6.91 -8.53
N GLU A 334 -22.31 7.23 -7.26
CA GLU A 334 -22.57 8.56 -6.73
C GLU A 334 -21.59 9.62 -7.28
N VAL A 335 -20.31 9.26 -7.44
CA VAL A 335 -19.34 10.14 -8.14
C VAL A 335 -19.82 10.43 -9.56
N GLU A 336 -20.19 9.39 -10.31
CA GLU A 336 -20.71 9.55 -11.67
C GLU A 336 -21.96 10.40 -11.72
N ARG A 337 -22.91 10.16 -10.82
CA ARG A 337 -24.17 10.91 -10.74
C ARG A 337 -23.91 12.39 -10.50
N LEU A 338 -23.08 12.73 -9.51
CA LEU A 338 -22.77 14.12 -9.17
C LEU A 338 -22.08 14.85 -10.34
N LEU A 339 -21.11 14.20 -11.00
CA LEU A 339 -20.44 14.74 -12.17
C LEU A 339 -21.43 15.02 -13.32
N ARG A 340 -22.35 14.08 -13.61
CA ARG A 340 -23.33 14.19 -14.68
C ARG A 340 -24.39 15.26 -14.39
N GLU A 341 -24.88 15.34 -13.16
CA GLU A 341 -25.89 16.34 -12.75
C GLU A 341 -25.33 17.77 -12.78
N ALA A 342 -24.03 17.94 -12.50
CA ALA A 342 -23.40 19.25 -12.53
C ALA A 342 -22.90 19.67 -13.93
N ALA A 343 -22.75 18.74 -14.85
CA ALA A 343 -22.35 19.06 -16.22
C ALA A 343 -23.43 19.94 -16.90
N PRO A 344 -23.03 21.00 -17.65
CA PRO A 344 -23.99 21.85 -18.31
C PRO A 344 -24.75 21.09 -19.41
N GLU A 345 -26.00 21.48 -19.64
CA GLU A 345 -26.83 20.91 -20.72
C GLU A 345 -26.09 21.02 -22.07
N GLY A 346 -26.06 19.93 -22.82
CA GLY A 346 -25.38 19.84 -24.10
C GLY A 346 -23.90 19.42 -24.04
N ALA A 347 -23.32 19.26 -22.83
CA ALA A 347 -22.03 18.60 -22.68
C ALA A 347 -22.22 17.08 -22.64
N GLU A 348 -21.47 16.37 -23.49
CA GLU A 348 -21.36 14.90 -23.42
C GLU A 348 -20.29 14.56 -22.37
N LEU A 349 -20.67 13.90 -21.27
CA LEU A 349 -19.76 13.49 -20.22
C LEU A 349 -19.66 11.99 -20.16
N GLU A 350 -18.44 11.48 -20.29
CA GLU A 350 -18.07 10.08 -20.15
C GLU A 350 -17.22 9.91 -18.87
N VAL A 351 -17.59 8.97 -18.02
CA VAL A 351 -16.85 8.63 -16.81
C VAL A 351 -16.50 7.15 -16.90
N THR A 352 -15.21 6.85 -16.86
CA THR A 352 -14.69 5.48 -16.92
C THR A 352 -14.00 5.16 -15.59
N ARG A 353 -14.44 4.13 -14.89
CA ARG A 353 -13.75 3.59 -13.73
C ARG A 353 -12.58 2.73 -14.22
N LEU A 354 -11.35 3.09 -13.87
CA LEU A 354 -10.13 2.42 -14.30
C LEU A 354 -9.68 1.36 -13.30
N SER A 355 -9.79 1.66 -11.98
CA SER A 355 -9.46 0.71 -10.92
C SER A 355 -10.33 0.93 -9.69
N SER A 356 -10.39 -0.08 -8.83
CA SER A 356 -11.18 -0.06 -7.61
C SER A 356 -10.60 -1.05 -6.60
N ALA A 357 -10.42 -0.59 -5.36
CA ALA A 357 -10.01 -1.41 -4.22
C ALA A 357 -10.87 -1.06 -3.00
N ARG A 358 -11.31 -2.07 -2.27
CA ARG A 358 -12.05 -1.88 -1.01
C ARG A 358 -11.12 -1.40 0.10
N PRO A 359 -11.61 -0.65 1.09
CA PRO A 359 -10.90 -0.43 2.34
C PRO A 359 -10.86 -1.73 3.15
N GLY A 360 -9.76 -1.96 3.86
CA GLY A 360 -9.64 -3.04 4.84
C GLY A 360 -9.97 -2.56 6.25
N LEU A 361 -10.47 -3.45 7.09
CA LEU A 361 -10.66 -3.23 8.52
C LEU A 361 -10.30 -4.51 9.27
N VAL A 362 -9.47 -4.38 10.29
CA VAL A 362 -9.00 -5.46 11.15
C VAL A 362 -9.63 -5.28 12.54
N ASP A 363 -10.16 -6.36 13.11
CA ASP A 363 -10.70 -6.34 14.46
C ASP A 363 -9.56 -6.31 15.49
N PRO A 364 -9.40 -5.25 16.27
CA PRO A 364 -8.35 -5.16 17.30
C PRO A 364 -8.49 -6.21 18.40
N GLU A 365 -9.72 -6.70 18.67
CA GLU A 365 -9.97 -7.71 19.70
C GLU A 365 -9.74 -9.15 19.19
N SER A 366 -9.40 -9.32 17.92
CA SER A 366 -9.07 -10.63 17.35
C SER A 366 -7.94 -11.30 18.14
N PRO A 367 -8.05 -12.60 18.49
CA PRO A 367 -6.98 -13.34 19.14
C PRO A 367 -5.63 -13.21 18.43
N VAL A 368 -5.62 -13.19 17.10
CA VAL A 368 -4.41 -13.02 16.29
C VAL A 368 -3.75 -11.67 16.56
N VAL A 369 -4.53 -10.59 16.62
CA VAL A 369 -3.99 -9.25 16.92
C VAL A 369 -3.45 -9.18 18.33
N GLN A 370 -4.16 -9.72 19.33
CA GLN A 370 -3.72 -9.71 20.71
C GLN A 370 -2.43 -10.53 20.92
N LEU A 371 -2.35 -11.75 20.34
CA LEU A 371 -1.13 -12.56 20.33
C LEU A 371 0.03 -11.82 19.65
N GLY A 372 -0.26 -11.11 18.57
CA GLY A 372 0.73 -10.33 17.85
C GLY A 372 1.26 -9.14 18.66
N LEU A 373 0.40 -8.41 19.36
CA LEU A 373 0.80 -7.33 20.26
C LEU A 373 1.77 -7.82 21.35
N ASP A 374 1.45 -8.95 21.97
CA ASP A 374 2.29 -9.58 22.99
C ASP A 374 3.63 -10.08 22.41
N ALA A 375 3.61 -10.63 21.19
CA ALA A 375 4.81 -11.09 20.50
C ALA A 375 5.76 -9.93 20.17
N PHE A 376 5.22 -8.82 19.66
CA PHE A 376 6.01 -7.62 19.38
C PHE A 376 6.58 -6.99 20.66
N GLU A 377 5.80 -6.94 21.73
CA GLU A 377 6.29 -6.45 23.02
C GLU A 377 7.46 -7.29 23.55
N ARG A 378 7.40 -8.64 23.40
CA ARG A 378 8.53 -9.52 23.72
C ARG A 378 9.75 -9.27 22.83
N ALA A 379 9.52 -9.03 21.55
CA ALA A 379 10.60 -8.86 20.57
C ALA A 379 11.28 -7.49 20.68
N LEU A 380 10.50 -6.42 20.80
CA LEU A 380 10.97 -5.04 20.71
C LEU A 380 11.09 -4.34 22.07
N GLY A 381 10.45 -4.89 23.13
CA GLY A 381 10.37 -4.25 24.44
C GLY A 381 9.32 -3.13 24.51
N THR A 382 8.57 -2.92 23.44
CA THR A 382 7.51 -1.89 23.34
C THR A 382 6.28 -2.53 22.68
N ARG A 383 5.11 -2.38 23.32
CA ARG A 383 3.84 -2.83 22.77
C ARG A 383 3.45 -1.95 21.59
N PRO A 384 3.06 -2.52 20.43
CA PRO A 384 2.62 -1.74 19.30
C PRO A 384 1.41 -0.86 19.62
N LEU A 385 1.39 0.34 19.05
CA LEU A 385 0.20 1.17 19.01
C LEU A 385 -0.77 0.63 17.94
N LEU A 386 -2.05 0.80 18.18
CA LEU A 386 -3.08 0.50 17.20
C LEU A 386 -3.45 1.78 16.45
N ALA A 387 -3.32 1.79 15.14
CA ALA A 387 -3.62 2.95 14.31
C ALA A 387 -4.32 2.55 13.01
N ARG A 388 -4.88 3.51 12.31
CA ARG A 388 -5.38 3.34 10.94
C ARG A 388 -4.29 3.77 9.95
N SER A 389 -4.22 3.10 8.80
CA SER A 389 -3.34 3.50 7.70
C SER A 389 -4.08 4.37 6.68
N GLY A 390 -3.40 5.39 6.17
CA GLY A 390 -3.88 6.17 5.01
C GLY A 390 -3.64 5.49 3.66
N GLY A 391 -2.81 4.44 3.62
CA GLY A 391 -2.48 3.67 2.42
C GLY A 391 -3.59 2.72 1.97
N THR A 392 -3.45 2.20 0.77
CA THR A 392 -4.33 1.17 0.20
C THR A 392 -3.51 -0.09 -0.02
N LEU A 393 -3.97 -1.21 0.52
CA LEU A 393 -3.35 -2.53 0.34
C LEU A 393 -4.48 -3.52 0.01
N PRO A 394 -4.71 -3.84 -1.27
CA PRO A 394 -5.89 -4.60 -1.73
C PRO A 394 -6.03 -5.99 -1.13
N ILE A 395 -4.93 -6.60 -0.71
CA ILE A 395 -4.96 -7.93 -0.08
C ILE A 395 -5.66 -7.92 1.30
N VAL A 396 -5.59 -6.82 2.06
CA VAL A 396 -6.18 -6.76 3.41
C VAL A 396 -7.70 -6.99 3.39
N PRO A 397 -8.50 -6.28 2.57
CA PRO A 397 -9.93 -6.60 2.45
C PRO A 397 -10.18 -7.99 1.87
N ALA A 398 -9.35 -8.50 0.96
CA ALA A 398 -9.52 -9.84 0.40
C ALA A 398 -9.33 -10.95 1.46
N LEU A 399 -8.40 -10.77 2.39
CA LEU A 399 -8.21 -11.65 3.55
C LEU A 399 -9.39 -11.54 4.53
N ALA A 400 -9.86 -10.32 4.80
CA ALA A 400 -11.01 -10.08 5.67
C ALA A 400 -12.30 -10.73 5.12
N ASP A 401 -12.54 -10.66 3.81
CA ASP A 401 -13.67 -11.32 3.15
C ASP A 401 -13.64 -12.87 3.32
N LYS A 402 -12.46 -13.43 3.53
CA LYS A 402 -12.25 -14.86 3.84
C LYS A 402 -12.28 -15.17 5.35
N GLY A 403 -12.46 -14.17 6.18
CA GLY A 403 -12.41 -14.33 7.63
C GLY A 403 -11.01 -14.61 8.18
N ILE A 404 -9.96 -14.24 7.45
CA ILE A 404 -8.56 -14.44 7.85
C ILE A 404 -8.07 -13.19 8.60
N PRO A 405 -7.90 -13.26 9.92
CA PRO A 405 -7.40 -12.14 10.71
C PRO A 405 -5.96 -11.83 10.33
N THR A 406 -5.65 -10.54 10.16
CA THR A 406 -4.39 -10.09 9.60
C THR A 406 -3.66 -9.15 10.55
N ILE A 407 -2.35 -9.35 10.73
CA ILE A 407 -1.45 -8.35 11.29
C ILE A 407 -0.80 -7.60 10.15
N LEU A 408 -1.07 -6.30 10.06
CA LEU A 408 -0.43 -5.37 9.13
C LEU A 408 0.45 -4.42 9.93
N THR A 409 1.77 -4.52 9.75
CA THR A 409 2.78 -3.74 10.47
C THR A 409 4.02 -3.55 9.58
N GLY A 410 5.07 -2.92 10.11
CA GLY A 410 6.32 -2.78 9.36
C GLY A 410 7.41 -2.08 10.12
N PHE A 411 8.57 -1.96 9.45
CA PHE A 411 9.83 -1.47 10.01
C PHE A 411 10.38 -0.24 9.26
N ALA A 412 9.70 0.24 8.24
CA ALA A 412 10.04 1.53 7.64
C ALA A 412 9.84 2.67 8.67
N LEU A 413 10.41 3.82 8.39
CA LEU A 413 10.23 5.03 9.20
C LEU A 413 9.65 6.14 8.32
N PRO A 414 9.08 7.20 8.90
CA PRO A 414 8.61 8.36 8.13
C PRO A 414 9.67 8.98 7.21
N ASP A 415 10.95 8.84 7.56
CA ASP A 415 12.11 9.31 6.80
C ASP A 415 12.78 8.21 5.96
N SER A 416 12.12 7.07 5.75
CA SER A 416 12.61 5.99 4.88
C SER A 416 12.52 6.31 3.39
N ASN A 417 11.94 7.43 2.98
CA ASN A 417 11.80 7.87 1.59
C ASN A 417 11.15 6.82 0.67
N ILE A 418 10.12 6.11 1.15
CA ILE A 418 9.34 5.16 0.35
C ILE A 418 8.84 5.87 -0.91
N HIS A 419 8.91 5.21 -2.07
CA HIS A 419 8.58 5.72 -3.42
C HIS A 419 9.42 6.93 -3.88
N SER A 420 10.49 7.26 -3.16
CA SER A 420 11.35 8.41 -3.44
C SER A 420 12.83 7.99 -3.61
N PRO A 421 13.69 8.84 -4.20
CA PRO A 421 15.12 8.60 -4.22
C PRO A 421 15.72 8.49 -2.81
N ASN A 422 16.76 7.68 -2.68
CA ASN A 422 17.41 7.35 -1.41
C ASN A 422 16.48 6.66 -0.40
N GLU A 423 15.56 5.81 -0.89
CA GLU A 423 14.83 4.90 -0.04
C GLU A 423 15.79 4.14 0.86
N ASN A 424 15.39 3.96 2.13
CA ASN A 424 16.31 3.42 3.12
C ASN A 424 15.58 2.74 4.29
N LEU A 425 16.30 1.83 4.95
CA LEU A 425 15.88 1.13 6.15
C LEU A 425 17.01 1.20 7.18
N LEU A 426 16.70 1.33 8.48
CA LEU A 426 17.71 1.19 9.53
C LEU A 426 18.32 -0.21 9.47
N ALA A 427 19.65 -0.32 9.40
CA ALA A 427 20.33 -1.61 9.32
C ALA A 427 20.04 -2.49 10.54
N GLU A 428 19.90 -1.89 11.72
CA GLU A 428 19.53 -2.58 12.97
C GLU A 428 18.09 -3.14 12.96
N TYR A 429 17.22 -2.64 12.07
CA TYR A 429 15.84 -3.14 11.96
C TYR A 429 15.75 -4.47 11.20
N LEU A 430 16.75 -4.83 10.42
CA LEU A 430 16.78 -6.13 9.77
C LEU A 430 16.76 -7.28 10.80
N PRO A 431 17.72 -7.40 11.74
CA PRO A 431 17.66 -8.43 12.78
C PRO A 431 16.50 -8.23 13.76
N LEU A 432 16.04 -7.00 13.97
CA LEU A 432 14.90 -6.70 14.82
C LEU A 432 13.60 -7.26 14.22
N GLY A 433 13.40 -7.06 12.91
CA GLY A 433 12.23 -7.58 12.18
C GLY A 433 12.23 -9.11 12.11
N VAL A 434 13.38 -9.74 11.85
CA VAL A 434 13.52 -11.21 11.91
C VAL A 434 13.13 -11.73 13.31
N ARG A 435 13.55 -11.06 14.37
CA ARG A 435 13.16 -11.42 15.74
C ARG A 435 11.66 -11.25 15.97
N ALA A 436 11.07 -10.14 15.53
CA ALA A 436 9.64 -9.88 15.67
C ALA A 436 8.81 -10.94 14.91
N ALA A 437 9.16 -11.24 13.66
CA ALA A 437 8.52 -12.30 12.89
C ALA A 437 8.64 -13.67 13.57
N SER A 438 9.81 -13.98 14.14
CA SER A 438 10.02 -15.22 14.89
C SER A 438 9.11 -15.33 16.12
N GLU A 439 8.92 -14.23 16.87
CA GLU A 439 8.02 -14.20 18.03
C GLU A 439 6.53 -14.27 17.59
N LEU A 440 6.16 -13.68 16.44
CA LEU A 440 4.82 -13.83 15.85
C LEU A 440 4.53 -15.29 15.52
N TYR A 441 5.42 -15.95 14.76
CA TYR A 441 5.24 -17.36 14.40
C TYR A 441 5.14 -18.28 15.62
N LYS A 442 5.92 -17.99 16.69
CA LYS A 442 5.81 -18.72 17.97
C LYS A 442 4.47 -18.50 18.64
N ALA A 443 4.00 -17.25 18.69
CA ALA A 443 2.71 -16.91 19.28
C ALA A 443 1.54 -17.57 18.55
N PHE A 444 1.60 -17.62 17.23
CA PHE A 444 0.55 -18.24 16.41
C PHE A 444 0.52 -19.78 16.49
N GLY A 445 1.57 -20.40 17.04
CA GLY A 445 1.49 -21.81 17.44
C GLY A 445 0.49 -22.08 18.57
N GLU A 446 -0.07 -21.02 19.20
CA GLU A 446 -1.09 -21.10 20.25
C GLU A 446 -2.52 -20.94 19.72
N LEU A 447 -2.71 -20.65 18.40
CA LEU A 447 -4.03 -20.58 17.74
C LEU A 447 -4.63 -21.99 17.61
#